data_2704e8b7fa2eaea902c3be53c9e75ae5
#
_entry.id   2704e8b7fa2eaea902c3be53c9e75ae5
#
_cell.length_a   1.000
_cell.length_b   1.000
_cell.length_c   1.000
_cell.angle_alpha   90.00
_cell.angle_beta   90.00
_cell.angle_gamma   90.00
#
_symmetry.space_group_name_H-M   'P 1'
#
loop_
_entity.id
_entity.type
_entity.pdbx_description
1 polymer ?
#
loop_
_entity_poly.entity_id
_entity_poly.type
_entity_poly.pdbx_seq_one_letter_code
_entity_poly.pdbx_strand_id
1 'polypeptide(L)'
;MSVALGATVLMQILYPLVDDGLLGVITIASVYTAALTMFLHGIAAYGARYGWTMLGITLIFGYFIEQLGTSTSWPFGEYTYSDTLGPKIFSVPLVVPFAWVMIAHPCLVAARRIGKSWVFLYGALLMMAWDLFLDPLMVSAGRWTWVVKGTHVPFQPEIPVSNAFGWLLSGMLLMTLLHFLTPRDRRKVGGSLIAADLLLFWTWFSGV
;
A
#
# COMPACT_ATOMS: atom_id res chain seq x y z
N MET A 1 -7.39 -15.75 -8.20
CA MET A 1 -7.69 -14.30 -8.17
C MET A 1 -9.05 -14.04 -7.53
N SER A 2 -10.18 -14.50 -8.09
CA SER A 2 -11.52 -14.18 -7.56
C SER A 2 -11.74 -14.57 -6.09
N VAL A 3 -11.19 -15.69 -5.63
CA VAL A 3 -11.28 -16.10 -4.21
C VAL A 3 -10.50 -15.13 -3.31
N ALA A 4 -9.27 -14.75 -3.70
CA ALA A 4 -8.47 -13.78 -2.94
C ALA A 4 -9.15 -12.41 -2.89
N LEU A 5 -9.73 -11.98 -4.01
CA LEU A 5 -10.54 -10.76 -4.09
C LEU A 5 -11.74 -10.82 -3.14
N GLY A 6 -12.51 -11.90 -3.20
CA GLY A 6 -13.65 -12.09 -2.29
C GLY A 6 -13.25 -12.09 -0.82
N ALA A 7 -12.11 -12.70 -0.48
CA ALA A 7 -11.56 -12.66 0.88
C ALA A 7 -11.16 -11.24 1.29
N THR A 8 -10.52 -10.48 0.41
CA THR A 8 -10.17 -9.07 0.67
C THR A 8 -11.41 -8.24 0.98
N VAL A 9 -12.40 -8.28 0.09
CA VAL A 9 -13.66 -7.54 0.28
C VAL A 9 -14.37 -7.95 1.57
N LEU A 10 -14.40 -9.26 1.87
CA LEU A 10 -14.98 -9.76 3.13
C LEU A 10 -14.26 -9.21 4.36
N MET A 11 -12.92 -9.20 4.37
CA MET A 11 -12.14 -8.65 5.49
C MET A 11 -12.42 -7.15 5.67
N GLN A 12 -12.50 -6.39 4.58
CA GLN A 12 -12.82 -4.96 4.63
C GLN A 12 -14.25 -4.67 5.11
N ILE A 13 -15.23 -5.49 4.74
CA ILE A 13 -16.60 -5.39 5.25
C ILE A 13 -16.65 -5.73 6.75
N LEU A 14 -15.88 -6.72 7.19
CA LEU A 14 -15.82 -7.13 8.59
C LEU A 14 -15.11 -6.11 9.47
N TYR A 15 -14.19 -5.32 8.93
CA TYR A 15 -13.36 -4.37 9.67
C TYR A 15 -14.17 -3.46 10.62
N PRO A 16 -15.22 -2.75 10.18
CA PRO A 16 -16.04 -1.92 11.06
C PRO A 16 -17.03 -2.69 11.93
N LEU A 17 -17.15 -4.02 11.76
CA LEU A 17 -18.16 -4.85 12.44
C LEU A 17 -17.57 -5.70 13.57
N VAL A 18 -16.24 -5.79 13.66
CA VAL A 18 -15.56 -6.60 14.69
C VAL A 18 -15.16 -5.74 15.89
N ASP A 19 -14.99 -6.40 17.03
CA ASP A 19 -14.47 -5.79 18.24
C ASP A 19 -12.95 -5.56 18.18
N ASP A 20 -12.44 -4.79 19.13
CA ASP A 20 -11.00 -4.44 19.20
C ASP A 20 -10.09 -5.67 19.29
N GLY A 21 -10.57 -6.78 19.84
CA GLY A 21 -9.81 -8.03 19.98
C GLY A 21 -9.50 -8.69 18.63
N LEU A 22 -10.42 -8.59 17.67
CA LEU A 22 -10.28 -9.15 16.33
C LEU A 22 -9.76 -8.13 15.29
N LEU A 23 -9.85 -6.84 15.59
CA LEU A 23 -9.50 -5.78 14.66
C LEU A 23 -8.06 -5.91 14.12
N GLY A 24 -7.09 -6.26 14.98
CA GLY A 24 -5.71 -6.50 14.56
C GLY A 24 -5.57 -7.67 13.59
N VAL A 25 -6.28 -8.75 13.81
CA VAL A 25 -6.27 -9.93 12.94
C VAL A 25 -6.88 -9.58 11.58
N ILE A 26 -8.01 -8.88 11.57
CA ILE A 26 -8.69 -8.45 10.33
C ILE A 26 -7.81 -7.47 9.55
N THR A 27 -7.15 -6.52 10.22
CA THR A 27 -6.19 -5.60 9.57
C THR A 27 -5.10 -6.37 8.83
N ILE A 28 -4.44 -7.31 9.51
CA ILE A 28 -3.36 -8.11 8.93
C ILE A 28 -3.88 -8.99 7.78
N ALA A 29 -5.03 -9.64 7.98
CA ALA A 29 -5.64 -10.49 6.97
C ALA A 29 -6.05 -9.69 5.72
N SER A 30 -6.59 -8.48 5.88
CA SER A 30 -6.94 -7.56 4.79
C SER A 30 -5.71 -7.24 3.94
N VAL A 31 -4.59 -6.90 4.56
CA VAL A 31 -3.36 -6.57 3.84
C VAL A 31 -2.83 -7.77 3.05
N TYR A 32 -2.72 -8.95 3.67
CA TYR A 32 -2.19 -10.13 2.97
C TYR A 32 -3.11 -10.61 1.83
N THR A 33 -4.42 -10.60 2.03
CA THR A 33 -5.38 -11.00 0.99
C THR A 33 -5.40 -9.99 -0.16
N ALA A 34 -5.30 -8.70 0.12
CA ALA A 34 -5.20 -7.65 -0.89
C ALA A 34 -3.87 -7.74 -1.67
N ALA A 35 -2.74 -7.89 -0.99
CA ALA A 35 -1.44 -8.08 -1.63
C ALA A 35 -1.43 -9.32 -2.53
N LEU A 36 -1.98 -10.44 -2.05
CA LEU A 36 -2.14 -11.66 -2.86
C LEU A 36 -3.03 -11.41 -4.09
N THR A 37 -4.12 -10.69 -3.93
CA THR A 37 -5.00 -10.32 -5.04
C THR A 37 -4.25 -9.49 -6.08
N MET A 38 -3.47 -8.51 -5.67
CA MET A 38 -2.67 -7.66 -6.56
C MET A 38 -1.57 -8.45 -7.27
N PHE A 39 -0.92 -9.36 -6.58
CA PHE A 39 0.05 -10.26 -7.17
C PHE A 39 -0.57 -11.17 -8.24
N LEU A 40 -1.69 -11.84 -7.92
CA LEU A 40 -2.42 -12.70 -8.85
C LEU A 40 -2.99 -11.92 -10.03
N HIS A 41 -3.46 -10.68 -9.81
CA HIS A 41 -3.86 -9.80 -10.89
C HIS A 41 -2.69 -9.44 -11.79
N GLY A 42 -1.55 -9.09 -11.22
CA GLY A 42 -0.33 -8.80 -11.97
C GLY A 42 0.07 -9.97 -12.89
N ILE A 43 0.01 -11.21 -12.38
CA ILE A 43 0.26 -12.41 -13.19
C ILE A 43 -0.78 -12.57 -14.30
N ALA A 44 -2.06 -12.43 -13.98
CA ALA A 44 -3.15 -12.61 -14.96
C ALA A 44 -3.11 -11.56 -16.05
N ALA A 45 -2.91 -10.29 -15.70
CA ALA A 45 -2.95 -9.17 -16.62
C ALA A 45 -1.67 -8.97 -17.45
N TYR A 46 -0.50 -9.21 -16.84
CA TYR A 46 0.82 -8.88 -17.45
C TYR A 46 1.75 -10.08 -17.54
N GLY A 47 1.43 -11.20 -16.91
CA GLY A 47 2.21 -12.43 -16.92
C GLY A 47 3.07 -12.64 -15.68
N ALA A 48 3.56 -13.90 -15.52
CA ALA A 48 4.31 -14.31 -14.33
C ALA A 48 5.56 -13.44 -14.09
N ARG A 49 6.29 -13.09 -15.13
CA ARG A 49 7.47 -12.21 -15.03
C ARG A 49 7.12 -10.86 -14.39
N TYR A 50 6.01 -10.25 -14.81
CA TYR A 50 5.53 -9.01 -14.19
C TYR A 50 5.20 -9.24 -12.71
N GLY A 51 4.38 -10.25 -12.40
CA GLY A 51 3.93 -10.49 -11.01
C GLY A 51 5.09 -10.67 -10.05
N TRP A 52 6.04 -11.54 -10.38
CA TRP A 52 7.21 -11.79 -9.52
C TRP A 52 8.16 -10.60 -9.42
N THR A 53 8.40 -9.88 -10.53
CA THR A 53 9.26 -8.68 -10.51
C THR A 53 8.63 -7.58 -9.68
N MET A 54 7.32 -7.31 -9.88
CA MET A 54 6.56 -6.33 -9.10
C MET A 54 6.58 -6.69 -7.60
N LEU A 55 6.26 -7.93 -7.26
CA LEU A 55 6.26 -8.40 -5.87
C LEU A 55 7.65 -8.23 -5.22
N GLY A 56 8.69 -8.73 -5.88
CA GLY A 56 10.06 -8.68 -5.33
C GLY A 56 10.58 -7.25 -5.14
N ILE A 57 10.42 -6.40 -6.15
CA ILE A 57 10.83 -4.99 -6.05
C ILE A 57 10.08 -4.30 -4.92
N THR A 58 8.75 -4.48 -4.85
CA THR A 58 7.94 -3.75 -3.87
C THR A 58 8.19 -4.23 -2.45
N LEU A 59 8.34 -5.55 -2.21
CA LEU A 59 8.65 -6.07 -0.88
C LEU A 59 10.02 -5.58 -0.39
N ILE A 60 11.04 -5.68 -1.24
CA ILE A 60 12.40 -5.22 -0.89
C ILE A 60 12.40 -3.72 -0.65
N PHE A 61 11.83 -2.94 -1.56
CA PHE A 61 11.75 -1.49 -1.43
C PHE A 61 10.98 -1.08 -0.18
N GLY A 62 9.76 -1.63 0.01
CA GLY A 62 8.91 -1.32 1.14
C GLY A 62 9.59 -1.64 2.48
N TYR A 63 10.25 -2.79 2.59
CA TYR A 63 11.00 -3.11 3.79
C TYR A 63 12.12 -2.10 4.07
N PHE A 64 12.96 -1.80 3.07
CA PHE A 64 14.12 -0.93 3.29
C PHE A 64 13.74 0.52 3.52
N ILE A 65 12.73 1.06 2.85
CA ILE A 65 12.28 2.45 3.07
C ILE A 65 11.66 2.62 4.46
N GLU A 66 10.92 1.62 4.93
CA GLU A 66 10.34 1.61 6.29
C GLU A 66 11.43 1.44 7.36
N GLN A 67 12.39 0.55 7.13
CA GLN A 67 13.53 0.39 8.05
C GLN A 67 14.36 1.68 8.11
N LEU A 68 14.56 2.35 6.99
CA LEU A 68 15.21 3.67 6.95
C LEU A 68 14.37 4.70 7.72
N GLY A 69 13.06 4.74 7.50
CA GLY A 69 12.12 5.64 8.17
C GLY A 69 12.15 5.48 9.69
N THR A 70 11.98 4.26 10.19
CA THR A 70 11.96 3.96 11.63
C THR A 70 13.30 4.17 12.32
N SER A 71 14.42 4.03 11.61
CA SER A 71 15.76 4.17 12.19
C SER A 71 16.32 5.59 12.12
N THR A 72 15.88 6.41 11.15
CA THR A 72 16.44 7.75 10.89
C THR A 72 15.42 8.87 10.95
N SER A 73 14.15 8.54 11.05
CA SER A 73 13.02 9.48 10.90
C SER A 73 12.89 10.09 9.50
N TRP A 74 13.73 9.72 8.54
CA TRP A 74 13.67 10.18 7.16
C TRP A 74 13.17 9.06 6.24
N PRO A 75 12.26 9.32 5.30
CA PRO A 75 11.70 10.63 4.90
C PRO A 75 10.38 11.00 5.58
N PHE A 76 9.78 10.11 6.40
CA PHE A 76 8.38 10.22 6.86
C PHE A 76 8.21 11.11 8.11
N GLY A 77 9.21 11.21 8.95
CA GLY A 77 9.16 11.74 10.31
C GLY A 77 9.43 10.65 11.34
N GLU A 78 9.37 10.99 12.61
CA GLU A 78 9.63 10.05 13.71
C GLU A 78 8.35 9.29 14.07
N TYR A 79 8.37 7.95 13.92
CA TYR A 79 7.24 7.08 14.22
C TYR A 79 7.68 5.70 14.72
N THR A 80 6.75 5.01 15.35
CA THR A 80 6.95 3.65 15.84
C THR A 80 5.74 2.78 15.54
N TYR A 81 5.98 1.53 15.14
CA TYR A 81 4.96 0.53 14.91
C TYR A 81 4.60 -0.21 16.20
N SER A 82 3.30 -0.41 16.42
CA SER A 82 2.77 -1.26 17.48
C SER A 82 3.10 -2.74 17.28
N ASP A 83 3.16 -3.52 18.35
CA ASP A 83 3.31 -4.98 18.29
C ASP A 83 2.04 -5.70 17.82
N THR A 84 0.92 -4.99 17.79
CA THR A 84 -0.37 -5.51 17.28
C THR A 84 -0.36 -5.82 15.77
N LEU A 85 0.65 -5.32 15.04
CA LEU A 85 0.88 -5.63 13.63
C LEU A 85 1.64 -6.94 13.40
N GLY A 86 1.88 -7.72 14.45
CA GLY A 86 2.53 -9.03 14.38
C GLY A 86 4.06 -8.96 14.39
N PRO A 87 4.73 -10.03 13.96
CA PRO A 87 6.19 -10.15 14.07
C PRO A 87 6.91 -9.09 13.23
N LYS A 88 8.02 -8.60 13.78
CA LYS A 88 8.89 -7.58 13.18
C LYS A 88 10.24 -8.17 12.78
N ILE A 89 10.82 -7.64 11.72
CA ILE A 89 12.26 -7.72 11.44
C ILE A 89 12.83 -6.36 11.78
N PHE A 90 13.69 -6.29 12.79
CA PHE A 90 14.11 -5.05 13.45
C PHE A 90 12.90 -4.21 13.88
N SER A 91 12.69 -3.03 13.29
CA SER A 91 11.60 -2.13 13.66
C SER A 91 10.35 -2.25 12.77
N VAL A 92 10.40 -3.03 11.68
CA VAL A 92 9.36 -3.10 10.65
C VAL A 92 8.53 -4.37 10.80
N PRO A 93 7.20 -4.27 11.01
CA PRO A 93 6.31 -5.42 10.98
C PRO A 93 6.29 -6.08 9.60
N LEU A 94 6.27 -7.42 9.56
CA LEU A 94 6.28 -8.17 8.29
C LEU A 94 5.10 -7.85 7.37
N VAL A 95 3.98 -7.42 7.92
CA VAL A 95 2.79 -7.05 7.15
C VAL A 95 2.99 -5.76 6.33
N VAL A 96 3.85 -4.84 6.79
CA VAL A 96 4.01 -3.51 6.17
C VAL A 96 4.55 -3.56 4.73
N PRO A 97 5.61 -4.32 4.38
CA PRO A 97 6.00 -4.49 2.98
C PRO A 97 4.89 -5.04 2.07
N PHE A 98 3.97 -5.85 2.60
CA PHE A 98 2.80 -6.33 1.85
C PHE A 98 1.74 -5.23 1.67
N ALA A 99 1.62 -4.29 2.61
CA ALA A 99 0.78 -3.10 2.40
C ALA A 99 1.30 -2.25 1.22
N TRP A 100 2.63 -2.13 1.08
CA TRP A 100 3.23 -1.52 -0.12
C TRP A 100 2.85 -2.28 -1.40
N VAL A 101 2.84 -3.62 -1.40
CA VAL A 101 2.39 -4.42 -2.56
C VAL A 101 0.92 -4.16 -2.87
N MET A 102 0.08 -4.11 -1.84
CA MET A 102 -1.35 -3.87 -1.96
C MET A 102 -1.66 -2.59 -2.73
N ILE A 103 -0.93 -1.50 -2.45
CA ILE A 103 -1.21 -0.19 -3.06
C ILE A 103 -0.35 0.12 -4.30
N ALA A 104 0.88 -0.36 -4.39
CA ALA A 104 1.79 -0.01 -5.49
C ALA A 104 1.29 -0.47 -6.85
N HIS A 105 0.80 -1.72 -6.95
CA HIS A 105 0.32 -2.26 -8.22
C HIS A 105 -0.87 -1.47 -8.80
N PRO A 106 -1.94 -1.21 -8.03
CA PRO A 106 -3.06 -0.40 -8.50
C PRO A 106 -2.64 1.01 -8.90
N CYS A 107 -1.84 1.69 -8.08
CA CYS A 107 -1.37 3.03 -8.41
C CYS A 107 -0.55 3.06 -9.69
N LEU A 108 0.31 2.06 -9.93
CA LEU A 108 1.07 1.93 -11.17
C LEU A 108 0.16 1.73 -12.38
N VAL A 109 -0.85 0.86 -12.27
CA VAL A 109 -1.81 0.59 -13.36
C VAL A 109 -2.62 1.85 -13.68
N ALA A 110 -3.11 2.55 -12.67
CA ALA A 110 -3.83 3.81 -12.85
C ALA A 110 -2.95 4.89 -13.46
N ALA A 111 -1.74 5.10 -12.93
CA ALA A 111 -0.79 6.08 -13.43
C ALA A 111 -0.43 5.87 -14.91
N ARG A 112 -0.22 4.60 -15.33
CA ARG A 112 0.03 4.24 -16.74
C ARG A 112 -1.13 4.57 -17.68
N ARG A 113 -2.37 4.63 -17.15
CA ARG A 113 -3.57 5.04 -17.91
C ARG A 113 -3.73 6.56 -17.97
N ILE A 114 -3.41 7.27 -16.89
CA ILE A 114 -3.54 8.74 -16.80
C ILE A 114 -2.52 9.41 -17.74
N GLY A 115 -1.26 9.00 -17.68
CA GLY A 115 -0.25 9.65 -18.51
C GLY A 115 1.06 8.87 -18.60
N LYS A 116 1.48 8.57 -19.83
CA LYS A 116 2.66 7.72 -20.08
C LYS A 116 3.98 8.35 -19.62
N SER A 117 4.10 9.69 -19.68
CA SER A 117 5.35 10.41 -19.40
C SER A 117 5.58 10.72 -17.93
N TRP A 118 4.51 10.77 -17.10
CA TRP A 118 4.54 11.17 -15.71
C TRP A 118 4.07 10.08 -14.75
N VAL A 119 4.26 8.81 -15.14
CA VAL A 119 3.80 7.65 -14.35
C VAL A 119 4.35 7.67 -12.93
N PHE A 120 5.61 8.08 -12.75
CA PHE A 120 6.25 8.19 -11.45
C PHE A 120 5.54 9.21 -10.54
N LEU A 121 5.13 10.35 -11.08
CA LEU A 121 4.46 11.40 -10.32
C LEU A 121 3.00 11.03 -10.03
N TYR A 122 2.24 10.61 -11.05
CA TYR A 122 0.84 10.21 -10.85
C TYR A 122 0.71 9.03 -9.90
N GLY A 123 1.57 8.03 -10.03
CA GLY A 123 1.55 6.88 -9.12
C GLY A 123 1.90 7.27 -7.69
N ALA A 124 2.89 8.13 -7.49
CA ALA A 124 3.27 8.64 -6.17
C ALA A 124 2.15 9.48 -5.52
N LEU A 125 1.50 10.35 -6.30
CA LEU A 125 0.37 11.14 -5.81
C LEU A 125 -0.81 10.25 -5.39
N LEU A 126 -1.07 9.17 -6.15
CA LEU A 126 -2.10 8.19 -5.78
C LEU A 126 -1.75 7.46 -4.48
N MET A 127 -0.48 7.05 -4.31
CA MET A 127 -0.03 6.40 -3.08
C MET A 127 -0.11 7.34 -1.88
N MET A 128 0.38 8.57 -2.02
CA MET A 128 0.30 9.59 -0.97
C MET A 128 -1.15 9.92 -0.60
N ALA A 129 -2.02 10.09 -1.60
CA ALA A 129 -3.43 10.34 -1.34
C ALA A 129 -4.11 9.19 -0.60
N TRP A 130 -3.77 7.93 -0.92
CA TRP A 130 -4.28 6.78 -0.20
C TRP A 130 -3.78 6.75 1.25
N ASP A 131 -2.51 7.03 1.50
CA ASP A 131 -1.93 7.09 2.84
C ASP A 131 -2.61 8.17 3.70
N LEU A 132 -2.94 9.32 3.14
CA LEU A 132 -3.68 10.38 3.84
C LEU A 132 -5.06 9.94 4.35
N PHE A 133 -5.67 8.91 3.76
CA PHE A 133 -6.89 8.27 4.29
C PHE A 133 -6.58 7.16 5.28
N LEU A 134 -5.55 6.37 5.04
CA LEU A 134 -5.20 5.24 5.88
C LEU A 134 -4.61 5.67 7.22
N ASP A 135 -3.69 6.63 7.19
CA ASP A 135 -2.89 7.02 8.35
C ASP A 135 -3.75 7.42 9.58
N PRO A 136 -4.80 8.27 9.43
CA PRO A 136 -5.69 8.59 10.56
C PRO A 136 -6.38 7.37 11.18
N LEU A 137 -6.81 6.42 10.36
CA LEU A 137 -7.46 5.19 10.82
C LEU A 137 -6.50 4.30 11.60
N MET A 138 -5.29 4.16 11.10
CA MET A 138 -4.28 3.31 11.73
C MET A 138 -3.73 3.92 13.02
N VAL A 139 -3.55 5.24 13.06
CA VAL A 139 -3.17 5.98 14.27
C VAL A 139 -4.27 5.87 15.33
N SER A 140 -5.53 6.09 14.97
CA SER A 140 -6.66 5.95 15.90
C SER A 140 -6.83 4.52 16.44
N ALA A 141 -6.51 3.52 15.62
CA ALA A 141 -6.49 2.11 16.02
C ALA A 141 -5.22 1.69 16.77
N GLY A 142 -4.28 2.62 17.00
CA GLY A 142 -3.02 2.36 17.72
C GLY A 142 -2.06 1.43 16.99
N ARG A 143 -2.11 1.38 15.64
CA ARG A 143 -1.21 0.53 14.84
C ARG A 143 0.17 1.12 14.71
N TRP A 144 0.28 2.45 14.69
CA TRP A 144 1.52 3.21 14.83
C TRP A 144 1.25 4.56 15.46
N THR A 145 2.31 5.17 15.94
CA THR A 145 2.26 6.49 16.56
C THR A 145 3.36 7.38 16.00
N TRP A 146 3.05 8.65 15.82
CA TRP A 146 3.97 9.69 15.36
C TRP A 146 4.45 10.56 16.52
N VAL A 147 5.68 11.02 16.42
CA VAL A 147 6.18 12.15 17.22
C VAL A 147 6.17 13.38 16.34
N VAL A 148 5.12 14.19 16.43
CA VAL A 148 4.96 15.37 15.58
C VAL A 148 5.86 16.49 16.03
N LYS A 149 6.87 16.79 15.22
CA LYS A 149 7.78 17.93 15.40
C LYS A 149 7.53 18.94 14.28
N GLY A 150 6.87 20.05 14.56
CA GLY A 150 6.58 21.08 13.57
C GLY A 150 5.18 21.01 12.95
N THR A 151 5.10 21.12 11.62
CA THR A 151 3.82 21.15 10.90
C THR A 151 3.17 19.77 10.78
N HIS A 152 1.86 19.75 10.92
CA HIS A 152 1.03 18.55 10.79
C HIS A 152 0.07 18.66 9.60
N VAL A 153 -0.49 17.53 9.19
CA VAL A 153 -1.51 17.46 8.14
C VAL A 153 -2.76 18.24 8.60
N PRO A 154 -3.38 19.06 7.75
CA PRO A 154 -4.62 19.79 8.08
C PRO A 154 -5.68 18.84 8.66
N PHE A 155 -6.28 19.24 9.79
CA PHE A 155 -7.28 18.47 10.54
C PHE A 155 -6.77 17.15 11.16
N GLN A 156 -5.47 16.85 11.07
CA GLN A 156 -4.83 15.63 11.60
C GLN A 156 -3.59 15.98 12.42
N PRO A 157 -3.76 16.50 13.67
CA PRO A 157 -2.65 17.01 14.46
C PRO A 157 -1.64 15.93 14.87
N GLU A 158 -2.02 14.66 14.80
CA GLU A 158 -1.19 13.50 15.14
C GLU A 158 -0.30 13.04 13.98
N ILE A 159 -0.47 13.60 12.77
CA ILE A 159 0.24 13.17 11.56
C ILE A 159 1.12 14.30 11.04
N PRO A 160 2.45 14.13 10.98
CA PRO A 160 3.34 15.17 10.48
C PRO A 160 3.22 15.32 8.95
N VAL A 161 3.34 16.54 8.44
CA VAL A 161 3.36 16.81 6.98
C VAL A 161 4.54 16.10 6.31
N SER A 162 5.64 15.86 7.03
CA SER A 162 6.78 15.08 6.51
C SER A 162 6.37 13.67 6.05
N ASN A 163 5.35 13.04 6.67
CA ASN A 163 4.84 11.75 6.22
C ASN A 163 4.31 11.82 4.77
N ALA A 164 3.47 12.81 4.45
CA ALA A 164 2.95 12.98 3.10
C ALA A 164 4.07 13.21 2.07
N PHE A 165 5.08 14.03 2.40
CA PHE A 165 6.25 14.22 1.54
C PHE A 165 7.10 12.95 1.42
N GLY A 166 7.23 12.18 2.49
CA GLY A 166 7.90 10.89 2.49
C GLY A 166 7.22 9.90 1.54
N TRP A 167 5.88 9.82 1.58
CA TRP A 167 5.10 9.01 0.64
C TRP A 167 5.23 9.47 -0.80
N LEU A 168 5.24 10.78 -1.05
CA LEU A 168 5.45 11.32 -2.38
C LEU A 168 6.84 10.93 -2.91
N LEU A 169 7.89 11.16 -2.14
CA LEU A 169 9.27 10.90 -2.54
C LEU A 169 9.53 9.41 -2.76
N SER A 170 9.19 8.58 -1.78
CA SER A 170 9.37 7.13 -1.86
C SER A 170 8.47 6.50 -2.92
N GLY A 171 7.24 7.02 -3.07
CA GLY A 171 6.33 6.63 -4.14
C GLY A 171 6.88 6.95 -5.53
N MET A 172 7.48 8.13 -5.74
CA MET A 172 8.12 8.48 -7.02
C MET A 172 9.25 7.51 -7.36
N LEU A 173 10.08 7.16 -6.39
CA LEU A 173 11.17 6.21 -6.59
C LEU A 173 10.64 4.81 -6.90
N LEU A 174 9.70 4.30 -6.11
CA LEU A 174 9.08 2.98 -6.34
C LEU A 174 8.38 2.91 -7.70
N MET A 175 7.57 3.91 -8.04
CA MET A 175 6.87 3.95 -9.34
C MET A 175 7.84 4.00 -10.52
N THR A 176 8.96 4.70 -10.37
CA THR A 176 10.03 4.72 -11.38
C THR A 176 10.63 3.31 -11.55
N LEU A 177 11.03 2.66 -10.45
CA LEU A 177 11.56 1.30 -10.49
C LEU A 177 10.57 0.33 -11.15
N LEU A 178 9.33 0.33 -10.71
CA LEU A 178 8.29 -0.54 -11.26
C LEU A 178 7.99 -0.21 -12.72
N HIS A 179 7.95 1.06 -13.10
CA HIS A 179 7.67 1.46 -14.48
C HIS A 179 8.73 0.96 -15.47
N PHE A 180 10.01 1.02 -15.09
CA PHE A 180 11.10 0.64 -15.99
C PHE A 180 11.45 -0.84 -15.91
N LEU A 181 11.30 -1.49 -14.77
CA LEU A 181 11.74 -2.87 -14.57
C LEU A 181 10.63 -3.91 -14.79
N THR A 182 9.35 -3.50 -14.85
CA THR A 182 8.25 -4.43 -15.12
C THR A 182 7.78 -4.36 -16.58
N PRO A 183 7.37 -5.49 -17.19
CA PRO A 183 6.72 -5.50 -18.50
C PRO A 183 5.51 -4.56 -18.55
N ARG A 184 5.31 -3.90 -19.71
CA ARG A 184 4.25 -2.90 -19.88
C ARG A 184 3.05 -3.42 -20.66
N ASP A 185 3.25 -4.47 -21.44
CA ASP A 185 2.23 -4.99 -22.33
C ASP A 185 1.19 -5.81 -21.57
N ARG A 186 -0.02 -5.29 -21.56
CA ARG A 186 -1.17 -5.98 -20.98
C ARG A 186 -1.58 -7.12 -21.89
N ARG A 187 -1.72 -8.33 -21.33
CA ARG A 187 -2.29 -9.44 -22.08
C ARG A 187 -3.75 -9.16 -22.39
N LYS A 188 -4.19 -9.50 -23.61
CA LYS A 188 -5.62 -9.49 -23.94
C LYS A 188 -6.29 -10.69 -23.27
N VAL A 189 -6.63 -10.55 -22.00
CA VAL A 189 -7.40 -11.55 -21.24
C VAL A 189 -8.82 -11.01 -21.09
N GLY A 190 -9.83 -11.81 -21.48
CA GLY A 190 -11.21 -11.38 -21.42
C GLY A 190 -11.70 -11.12 -19.99
N GLY A 191 -12.73 -10.32 -19.85
CA GLY A 191 -13.66 -10.12 -18.71
C GLY A 191 -13.12 -9.90 -17.28
N SER A 192 -12.09 -10.62 -16.87
CA SER A 192 -11.60 -10.64 -15.49
C SER A 192 -10.82 -9.39 -15.04
N LEU A 193 -10.50 -8.50 -15.95
CA LEU A 193 -9.75 -7.27 -15.66
C LEU A 193 -10.61 -6.17 -15.04
N ILE A 194 -11.92 -6.23 -15.24
CA ILE A 194 -12.89 -5.36 -14.57
C ILE A 194 -12.85 -5.60 -13.05
N ALA A 195 -12.68 -6.84 -12.61
CA ALA A 195 -12.60 -7.17 -11.19
C ALA A 195 -11.40 -6.50 -10.48
N ALA A 196 -10.28 -6.37 -11.18
CA ALA A 196 -9.11 -5.71 -10.60
C ALA A 196 -9.24 -4.18 -10.61
N ASP A 197 -9.86 -3.63 -11.64
CA ASP A 197 -10.18 -2.21 -11.68
C ASP A 197 -11.22 -1.86 -10.60
N LEU A 198 -12.17 -2.76 -10.32
CA LEU A 198 -13.13 -2.64 -9.22
C LEU A 198 -12.46 -2.77 -7.86
N LEU A 199 -11.50 -3.68 -7.69
CA LEU A 199 -10.75 -3.79 -6.45
C LEU A 199 -9.89 -2.54 -6.19
N LEU A 200 -9.24 -2.02 -7.22
CA LEU A 200 -8.56 -0.74 -7.18
C LEU A 200 -9.43 0.38 -6.63
N PHE A 201 -10.61 0.50 -7.22
CA PHE A 201 -11.58 1.49 -6.82
C PHE A 201 -12.09 1.24 -5.40
N TRP A 202 -12.40 -0.02 -5.07
CA TRP A 202 -12.88 -0.41 -3.75
C TRP A 202 -11.83 -0.17 -2.67
N THR A 203 -10.59 -0.62 -2.86
CA THR A 203 -9.50 -0.43 -1.88
C THR A 203 -9.23 1.06 -1.66
N TRP A 204 -9.36 1.86 -2.69
CA TRP A 204 -9.22 3.32 -2.61
C TRP A 204 -10.36 4.00 -1.86
N PHE A 205 -11.60 3.50 -2.02
CA PHE A 205 -12.79 4.08 -1.41
C PHE A 205 -13.07 3.57 0.00
N SER A 206 -12.69 2.33 0.31
CA SER A 206 -12.94 1.75 1.65
C SER A 206 -12.00 2.30 2.73
N GLY A 207 -10.87 2.89 2.35
CA GLY A 207 -9.88 3.40 3.30
C GLY A 207 -9.23 2.33 4.17
N VAL A 208 -9.45 1.06 3.86
CA VAL A 208 -9.00 -0.11 4.66
C VAL A 208 -8.29 -1.12 3.77
#